data_721aa190292feb56fc895de10a7ee50b
#
_entry.id   721aa190292feb56fc895de10a7ee50b
#
_cell.length_a   1.000
_cell.length_b   1.000
_cell.length_c   1.000
_cell.angle_alpha   90.00
_cell.angle_beta   90.00
_cell.angle_gamma   90.00
#
_symmetry.space_group_name_H-M   'P 1'
#
loop_
_entity.id
_entity.type
_entity.pdbx_description
1 polymer ?
#
loop_
_entity_poly.entity_id
_entity_poly.type
_entity_poly.pdbx_seq_one_letter_code
_entity_poly.pdbx_strand_id
1 'polypeptide(L)'
;MSYSKSDPKFPGVIKTLDDRPVESGTITVSQENKSVEFRGEFVPLYNRGEHLKIVRTQDGVEVISYTGEVYLSSPQMLRIVSITEEMLPGARSVFLYDVDLPAKLQAELTRPPKGKFGLFHRKPQPHEEVLDVRVHAVSLRQIKFTTEELLDETQPLLLSLEEPRLQKVQLTINHMIDLGQSKRGYKCSIASIDAASRSNLESYISYLSTQNSSFR
;
A
#
# COMPACT_ATOMS: atom_id res chain seq x y z
N MET A 1 27.50 -12.85 -16.86
CA MET A 1 27.43 -12.38 -15.48
C MET A 1 25.97 -12.22 -15.13
N SER A 2 25.42 -13.16 -14.34
CA SER A 2 24.01 -13.11 -13.91
C SER A 2 23.92 -12.10 -12.76
N TYR A 3 23.21 -11.00 -12.96
CA TYR A 3 22.87 -10.10 -11.86
C TYR A 3 21.90 -10.85 -10.94
N SER A 4 22.39 -11.29 -9.79
CA SER A 4 21.54 -11.78 -8.69
C SER A 4 20.59 -10.65 -8.31
N LYS A 5 19.30 -10.83 -8.63
CA LYS A 5 18.24 -9.96 -8.14
C LYS A 5 18.25 -10.08 -6.62
N SER A 6 18.70 -9.06 -5.91
CA SER A 6 18.65 -9.08 -4.44
C SER A 6 17.19 -9.19 -4.01
N ASP A 7 16.91 -10.18 -3.17
CA ASP A 7 15.56 -10.35 -2.61
C ASP A 7 15.10 -9.08 -1.91
N PRO A 8 13.82 -8.71 -2.06
CA PRO A 8 13.29 -7.48 -1.48
C PRO A 8 13.37 -7.53 0.04
N LYS A 9 13.74 -6.38 0.64
CA LYS A 9 13.82 -6.19 2.08
C LYS A 9 12.55 -5.53 2.59
N PHE A 10 12.04 -6.01 3.72
CA PHE A 10 10.84 -5.50 4.37
C PHE A 10 11.10 -5.21 5.84
N PRO A 11 10.40 -4.25 6.46
CA PRO A 11 10.37 -4.12 7.91
C PRO A 11 9.77 -5.37 8.55
N GLY A 12 10.28 -5.78 9.71
CA GLY A 12 9.77 -6.95 10.42
C GLY A 12 10.09 -6.93 11.91
N VAL A 13 9.42 -7.81 12.63
CA VAL A 13 9.54 -7.96 14.08
C VAL A 13 9.69 -9.45 14.41
N ILE A 14 10.69 -9.82 15.21
CA ILE A 14 10.76 -11.14 15.85
C ILE A 14 9.71 -11.14 16.98
N LYS A 15 8.92 -12.19 17.05
CA LYS A 15 7.98 -12.44 18.16
C LYS A 15 8.18 -13.83 18.73
N THR A 16 7.83 -13.96 19.99
CA THR A 16 7.61 -15.27 20.61
C THR A 16 6.34 -15.92 20.01
N LEU A 17 6.13 -17.21 20.23
CA LEU A 17 4.93 -17.92 19.76
C LEU A 17 3.63 -17.38 20.41
N ASP A 18 3.73 -16.75 21.58
CA ASP A 18 2.63 -16.07 22.28
C ASP A 18 2.50 -14.57 21.91
N ASP A 19 3.01 -14.18 20.74
CA ASP A 19 2.90 -12.85 20.10
C ASP A 19 3.60 -11.69 20.83
N ARG A 20 4.51 -11.94 21.79
CA ARG A 20 5.28 -10.86 22.41
C ARG A 20 6.38 -10.39 21.46
N PRO A 21 6.48 -9.09 21.19
CA PRO A 21 7.56 -8.55 20.38
C PRO A 21 8.90 -8.66 21.12
N VAL A 22 9.94 -9.04 20.39
CA VAL A 22 11.30 -9.22 20.92
C VAL A 22 12.25 -8.20 20.34
N GLU A 23 12.30 -8.08 18.99
CA GLU A 23 13.24 -7.21 18.28
C GLU A 23 12.64 -6.76 16.96
N SER A 24 12.87 -5.49 16.61
CA SER A 24 12.46 -4.91 15.32
C SER A 24 13.65 -4.79 14.37
N GLY A 25 13.42 -5.02 13.09
CA GLY A 25 14.51 -4.98 12.11
C GLY A 25 14.03 -5.12 10.68
N THR A 26 14.88 -5.72 9.85
CA THR A 26 14.63 -5.94 8.43
C THR A 26 14.60 -7.44 8.11
N ILE A 27 13.64 -7.86 7.30
CA ILE A 27 13.53 -9.24 6.85
C ILE A 27 13.75 -9.36 5.35
N THR A 28 14.30 -10.51 4.95
CA THR A 28 14.39 -10.98 3.57
C THR A 28 13.76 -12.36 3.51
N VAL A 29 12.83 -12.57 2.58
CA VAL A 29 12.10 -13.84 2.42
C VAL A 29 12.60 -14.55 1.18
N SER A 30 13.06 -15.80 1.33
CA SER A 30 13.42 -16.67 0.22
C SER A 30 12.35 -17.75 0.07
N GLN A 31 11.53 -17.64 -0.96
CA GLN A 31 10.50 -18.63 -1.28
C GLN A 31 11.13 -19.95 -1.73
N GLU A 32 12.22 -19.88 -2.48
CA GLU A 32 12.95 -21.05 -2.97
C GLU A 32 13.48 -21.93 -1.82
N ASN A 33 14.05 -21.29 -0.80
CA ASN A 33 14.65 -21.98 0.36
C ASN A 33 13.65 -22.14 1.52
N LYS A 34 12.43 -21.71 1.38
CA LYS A 34 11.42 -21.66 2.47
C LYS A 34 12.05 -21.13 3.76
N SER A 35 12.67 -19.95 3.68
CA SER A 35 13.39 -19.34 4.80
C SER A 35 13.15 -17.84 4.89
N VAL A 36 13.25 -17.32 6.11
CA VAL A 36 13.28 -15.89 6.41
C VAL A 36 14.57 -15.56 7.12
N GLU A 37 15.28 -14.57 6.61
CA GLU A 37 16.42 -13.96 7.27
C GLU A 37 15.99 -12.63 7.89
N PHE A 38 16.20 -12.48 9.18
CA PHE A 38 15.98 -11.26 9.94
C PHE A 38 17.32 -10.64 10.29
N ARG A 39 17.43 -9.31 10.18
CA ARG A 39 18.56 -8.50 10.62
C ARG A 39 18.09 -7.41 11.56
N GLY A 40 18.70 -7.35 12.74
CA GLY A 40 18.43 -6.36 13.77
C GLY A 40 19.71 -5.89 14.43
N GLU A 41 19.59 -4.92 15.32
CA GLU A 41 20.73 -4.37 16.06
C GLU A 41 21.13 -5.25 17.23
N PHE A 42 20.14 -5.82 17.93
CA PHE A 42 20.32 -6.66 19.13
C PHE A 42 19.46 -7.92 19.07
N VAL A 43 19.76 -8.81 18.13
CA VAL A 43 19.02 -10.08 17.99
C VAL A 43 19.41 -11.01 19.14
N PRO A 44 18.45 -11.47 19.97
CA PRO A 44 18.74 -12.47 20.99
C PRO A 44 19.27 -13.77 20.37
N LEU A 45 20.13 -14.47 21.11
CA LEU A 45 20.62 -15.76 20.67
C LEU A 45 19.59 -16.85 20.95
N TYR A 46 19.26 -17.62 19.93
CA TYR A 46 18.34 -18.74 19.97
C TYR A 46 19.06 -20.05 19.67
N ASN A 47 18.59 -21.14 20.23
CA ASN A 47 19.11 -22.46 19.92
C ASN A 47 18.58 -22.92 18.55
N ARG A 48 19.41 -23.68 17.85
CA ARG A 48 19.00 -24.32 16.60
C ARG A 48 17.84 -25.29 16.86
N GLY A 49 16.80 -25.24 15.99
CA GLY A 49 15.58 -26.03 16.13
C GLY A 49 14.50 -25.37 17.02
N GLU A 50 14.80 -24.26 17.68
CA GLU A 50 13.80 -23.46 18.39
C GLU A 50 12.76 -22.89 17.39
N HIS A 51 11.48 -22.89 17.77
CA HIS A 51 10.41 -22.33 16.94
C HIS A 51 10.18 -20.87 17.29
N LEU A 52 10.16 -20.03 16.26
CA LEU A 52 9.93 -18.59 16.39
C LEU A 52 8.96 -18.10 15.32
N LYS A 53 8.43 -16.92 15.60
CA LYS A 53 7.58 -16.16 14.69
C LYS A 53 8.33 -14.89 14.26
N ILE A 54 8.39 -14.64 12.94
CA ILE A 54 8.84 -13.37 12.38
C ILE A 54 7.68 -12.76 11.65
N VAL A 55 7.31 -11.51 11.97
CA VAL A 55 6.17 -10.83 11.40
C VAL A 55 6.64 -9.71 10.50
N ARG A 56 6.24 -9.74 9.25
CA ARG A 56 6.43 -8.63 8.31
C ARG A 56 5.45 -7.51 8.63
N THR A 57 5.96 -6.28 8.64
CA THR A 57 5.14 -5.08 8.79
C THR A 57 5.13 -4.25 7.50
N GLN A 58 4.04 -3.53 7.27
CA GLN A 58 3.89 -2.58 6.17
C GLN A 58 3.08 -1.38 6.66
N ASP A 59 3.62 -0.15 6.50
CA ASP A 59 3.00 1.08 7.00
C ASP A 59 2.60 0.98 8.50
N GLY A 60 3.43 0.31 9.32
CA GLY A 60 3.20 0.09 10.75
C GLY A 60 2.15 -0.98 11.09
N VAL A 61 1.64 -1.71 10.08
CA VAL A 61 0.66 -2.78 10.26
C VAL A 61 1.32 -4.14 10.04
N GLU A 62 1.04 -5.09 10.92
CA GLU A 62 1.46 -6.48 10.76
C GLU A 62 0.65 -7.14 9.64
N VAL A 63 1.35 -7.68 8.64
CA VAL A 63 0.69 -8.15 7.42
C VAL A 63 0.87 -9.64 7.15
N ILE A 64 2.05 -10.19 7.42
CA ILE A 64 2.37 -11.60 7.19
C ILE A 64 3.16 -12.13 8.37
N SER A 65 2.77 -13.27 8.89
CA SER A 65 3.49 -14.03 9.91
C SER A 65 4.21 -15.21 9.27
N TYR A 66 5.48 -15.37 9.58
CA TYR A 66 6.30 -16.51 9.22
C TYR A 66 6.67 -17.28 10.50
N THR A 67 6.21 -18.51 10.62
CA THR A 67 6.59 -19.39 11.74
C THR A 67 7.53 -20.47 11.20
N GLY A 68 8.65 -20.71 11.88
CA GLY A 68 9.65 -21.68 11.43
C GLY A 68 10.66 -22.01 12.52
N GLU A 69 11.61 -22.86 12.17
CA GLU A 69 12.68 -23.34 13.06
C GLU A 69 13.95 -22.51 12.87
N VAL A 70 14.62 -22.16 13.97
CA VAL A 70 15.91 -21.47 13.96
C VAL A 70 16.96 -22.37 13.32
N TYR A 71 17.53 -21.90 12.22
CA TYR A 71 18.66 -22.52 11.55
C TYR A 71 20.00 -21.89 11.97
N LEU A 72 20.03 -20.56 12.03
CA LEU A 72 21.19 -19.76 12.39
C LEU A 72 20.77 -18.58 13.25
N SER A 73 21.52 -18.34 14.33
CA SER A 73 21.33 -17.18 15.21
C SER A 73 22.67 -16.54 15.53
N SER A 74 22.75 -15.22 15.46
CA SER A 74 23.86 -14.37 15.84
C SER A 74 23.34 -13.05 16.41
N PRO A 75 24.17 -12.22 17.06
CA PRO A 75 23.71 -10.97 17.66
C PRO A 75 23.07 -9.95 16.68
N GLN A 76 23.26 -10.13 15.37
CA GLN A 76 22.75 -9.21 14.35
C GLN A 76 21.87 -9.89 13.28
N MET A 77 21.76 -11.22 13.33
CA MET A 77 21.05 -11.97 12.31
C MET A 77 20.40 -13.23 12.88
N LEU A 78 19.17 -13.47 12.46
CA LEU A 78 18.45 -14.71 12.71
C LEU A 78 17.95 -15.26 11.37
N ARG A 79 18.12 -16.56 11.14
CA ARG A 79 17.50 -17.25 10.01
C ARG A 79 16.62 -18.38 10.51
N ILE A 80 15.36 -18.37 10.10
CA ILE A 80 14.43 -19.48 10.29
C ILE A 80 14.18 -20.18 8.95
N VAL A 81 13.96 -21.47 9.02
CA VAL A 81 13.71 -22.36 7.86
C VAL A 81 12.42 -23.15 8.06
N SER A 82 12.02 -23.92 7.04
CA SER A 82 10.76 -24.68 7.06
C SER A 82 9.56 -23.81 7.41
N ILE A 83 9.53 -22.59 6.85
CA ILE A 83 8.54 -21.58 7.22
C ILE A 83 7.12 -21.95 6.77
N THR A 84 6.18 -21.67 7.64
CA THR A 84 4.75 -21.56 7.32
C THR A 84 4.40 -20.06 7.28
N GLU A 85 3.75 -19.64 6.20
CA GLU A 85 3.31 -18.26 5.99
C GLU A 85 1.82 -18.13 6.28
N GLU A 86 1.45 -17.11 7.05
CA GLU A 86 0.07 -16.78 7.36
C GLU A 86 -0.19 -15.29 7.12
N MET A 87 -1.22 -14.98 6.32
CA MET A 87 -1.64 -13.59 6.12
C MET A 87 -2.48 -13.13 7.31
N LEU A 88 -2.01 -12.07 7.97
CA LEU A 88 -2.68 -11.48 9.13
C LEU A 88 -3.85 -10.58 8.72
N PRO A 89 -4.89 -10.42 9.57
CA PRO A 89 -6.05 -9.57 9.27
C PRO A 89 -5.68 -8.13 8.88
N GLY A 90 -4.62 -7.58 9.48
CA GLY A 90 -4.09 -6.25 9.17
C GLY A 90 -3.65 -6.07 7.72
N ALA A 91 -3.25 -7.14 7.01
CA ALA A 91 -2.82 -7.09 5.63
C ALA A 91 -3.86 -6.47 4.69
N ARG A 92 -5.14 -6.79 4.91
CA ARG A 92 -6.25 -6.27 4.10
C ARG A 92 -6.35 -4.75 4.12
N SER A 93 -5.87 -4.11 5.17
CA SER A 93 -5.94 -2.64 5.32
C SER A 93 -4.87 -1.89 4.53
N VAL A 94 -3.75 -2.53 4.20
CA VAL A 94 -2.59 -1.87 3.58
C VAL A 94 -2.22 -2.44 2.21
N PHE A 95 -2.56 -3.70 1.91
CA PHE A 95 -2.32 -4.26 0.60
C PHE A 95 -3.23 -3.61 -0.44
N LEU A 96 -2.62 -3.17 -1.52
CA LEU A 96 -3.30 -2.63 -2.68
C LEU A 96 -3.71 -3.79 -3.59
N TYR A 97 -5.01 -3.86 -3.87
CA TYR A 97 -5.60 -4.82 -4.82
C TYR A 97 -5.75 -4.13 -6.16
N ASP A 98 -5.22 -4.74 -7.21
CA ASP A 98 -5.35 -4.23 -8.57
C ASP A 98 -6.81 -4.31 -9.01
N VAL A 99 -7.29 -3.21 -9.59
CA VAL A 99 -8.64 -3.04 -10.12
C VAL A 99 -8.57 -2.19 -11.38
N ASP A 100 -9.69 -2.09 -12.09
CA ASP A 100 -9.82 -1.19 -13.24
C ASP A 100 -11.23 -0.57 -13.23
N LEU A 101 -11.40 0.49 -12.45
CA LEU A 101 -12.69 1.08 -12.13
C LEU A 101 -12.80 2.53 -12.63
N PRO A 102 -13.87 2.90 -13.35
CA PRO A 102 -14.16 4.29 -13.64
C PRO A 102 -14.61 5.01 -12.36
N ALA A 103 -14.17 6.25 -12.20
CA ALA A 103 -14.51 7.07 -11.03
C ALA A 103 -14.69 8.55 -11.41
N LYS A 104 -15.38 9.28 -10.55
CA LYS A 104 -15.50 10.74 -10.60
C LYS A 104 -14.63 11.33 -9.48
N LEU A 105 -13.78 12.29 -9.85
CA LEU A 105 -12.92 13.02 -8.94
C LEU A 105 -13.29 14.50 -8.96
N GLN A 106 -13.74 15.04 -7.84
CA GLN A 106 -13.93 16.47 -7.65
C GLN A 106 -12.64 17.06 -7.11
N ALA A 107 -12.09 18.05 -7.84
CA ALA A 107 -10.84 18.71 -7.52
C ALA A 107 -10.93 20.20 -7.87
N GLU A 108 -10.16 21.03 -7.18
CA GLU A 108 -9.94 22.42 -7.60
C GLU A 108 -8.82 22.49 -8.64
N LEU A 109 -9.11 23.06 -9.79
CA LEU A 109 -8.13 23.26 -10.86
C LEU A 109 -7.85 24.74 -11.06
N THR A 110 -6.55 25.07 -11.19
CA THR A 110 -6.13 26.41 -11.56
C THR A 110 -5.78 26.41 -13.05
N ARG A 111 -6.75 26.77 -13.89
CA ARG A 111 -6.52 26.90 -15.33
C ARG A 111 -6.21 28.33 -15.72
N PRO A 112 -5.26 28.56 -16.65
CA PRO A 112 -5.10 29.89 -17.25
C PRO A 112 -6.39 30.28 -17.98
N PRO A 113 -6.80 31.57 -17.92
CA PRO A 113 -8.02 32.02 -18.56
C PRO A 113 -7.97 31.78 -20.06
N LYS A 114 -8.95 31.04 -20.61
CA LYS A 114 -9.12 30.85 -22.06
C LYS A 114 -9.62 32.15 -22.68
N GLY A 115 -8.71 32.99 -23.17
CA GLY A 115 -9.09 34.24 -23.85
C GLY A 115 -8.05 34.66 -24.87
N LYS A 116 -8.47 34.85 -26.13
CA LYS A 116 -7.61 35.23 -27.26
C LYS A 116 -7.20 36.72 -27.30
N PHE A 117 -7.45 37.52 -26.28
CA PHE A 117 -7.02 38.91 -26.23
C PHE A 117 -6.48 39.25 -24.83
N GLY A 118 -5.16 39.24 -24.76
CA GLY A 118 -4.43 39.71 -23.59
C GLY A 118 -4.50 41.22 -23.48
N LEU A 119 -5.11 41.74 -22.43
CA LEU A 119 -4.82 43.08 -21.87
C LEU A 119 -5.20 43.22 -20.38
N PHE A 120 -5.77 42.17 -19.76
CA PHE A 120 -5.98 42.20 -18.32
C PHE A 120 -5.43 40.93 -17.71
N HIS A 121 -4.34 41.07 -16.93
CA HIS A 121 -3.75 40.02 -16.11
C HIS A 121 -4.73 39.64 -14.99
N ARG A 122 -5.82 38.95 -15.32
CA ARG A 122 -6.61 38.28 -14.28
C ARG A 122 -5.81 37.11 -13.76
N LYS A 123 -5.53 37.11 -12.46
CA LYS A 123 -4.95 35.94 -11.80
C LYS A 123 -5.83 34.74 -12.05
N PRO A 124 -5.26 33.56 -12.40
CA PRO A 124 -6.02 32.33 -12.50
C PRO A 124 -6.79 32.12 -11.21
N GLN A 125 -8.11 31.90 -11.29
CA GLN A 125 -8.91 31.61 -10.10
C GLN A 125 -9.12 30.09 -10.04
N PRO A 126 -8.93 29.47 -8.86
CA PRO A 126 -9.27 28.10 -8.67
C PRO A 126 -10.78 27.90 -8.86
N HIS A 127 -11.19 26.85 -9.52
CA HIS A 127 -12.58 26.46 -9.68
C HIS A 127 -12.70 24.95 -9.50
N GLU A 128 -13.79 24.52 -8.89
CA GLU A 128 -14.10 23.09 -8.75
C GLU A 128 -14.49 22.48 -10.08
N GLU A 129 -13.88 21.37 -10.42
CA GLU A 129 -14.23 20.54 -11.58
C GLU A 129 -14.43 19.10 -11.16
N VAL A 130 -15.30 18.40 -11.90
CA VAL A 130 -15.48 16.95 -11.78
C VAL A 130 -14.80 16.28 -12.96
N LEU A 131 -13.78 15.49 -12.66
CA LEU A 131 -12.94 14.79 -13.64
C LEU A 131 -13.34 13.33 -13.73
N ASP A 132 -13.29 12.78 -14.93
CA ASP A 132 -13.31 11.34 -15.14
C ASP A 132 -11.91 10.79 -14.90
N VAL A 133 -11.77 9.85 -13.97
CA VAL A 133 -10.49 9.21 -13.62
C VAL A 133 -10.62 7.69 -13.65
N ARG A 134 -9.50 7.00 -13.72
CA ARG A 134 -9.45 5.55 -13.69
C ARG A 134 -8.70 5.09 -12.45
N VAL A 135 -9.37 4.34 -11.60
CA VAL A 135 -8.78 3.75 -10.39
C VAL A 135 -8.15 2.41 -10.74
N HIS A 136 -6.87 2.25 -10.42
CA HIS A 136 -6.08 1.05 -10.76
C HIS A 136 -5.75 0.17 -9.57
N ALA A 137 -5.80 0.71 -8.34
CA ALA A 137 -5.61 -0.10 -7.16
C ALA A 137 -6.30 0.52 -5.94
N VAL A 138 -6.79 -0.34 -5.05
CA VAL A 138 -7.50 0.06 -3.82
C VAL A 138 -7.02 -0.74 -2.61
N SER A 139 -7.04 -0.10 -1.45
CA SER A 139 -6.96 -0.71 -0.12
C SER A 139 -7.87 0.04 0.85
N LEU A 140 -7.95 -0.37 2.11
CA LEU A 140 -8.70 0.38 3.12
C LEU A 140 -8.05 1.73 3.50
N ARG A 141 -6.81 1.98 3.07
CA ARG A 141 -6.05 3.19 3.41
C ARG A 141 -5.61 4.00 2.19
N GLN A 142 -5.53 3.40 1.01
CA GLN A 142 -4.92 4.01 -0.15
C GLN A 142 -5.70 3.68 -1.43
N ILE A 143 -5.67 4.63 -2.36
CA ILE A 143 -6.22 4.48 -3.71
C ILE A 143 -5.17 4.97 -4.71
N LYS A 144 -5.01 4.24 -5.82
CA LYS A 144 -4.22 4.69 -6.97
C LYS A 144 -5.13 4.94 -8.17
N PHE A 145 -4.97 6.08 -8.81
CA PHE A 145 -5.73 6.41 -10.02
C PHE A 145 -4.88 7.16 -11.03
N THR A 146 -5.38 7.27 -12.26
CA THR A 146 -4.77 8.08 -13.32
C THR A 146 -5.73 9.13 -13.85
N THR A 147 -5.15 10.28 -14.26
CA THR A 147 -5.85 11.37 -14.94
C THR A 147 -4.88 12.10 -15.87
N GLU A 148 -5.40 12.91 -16.79
CA GLU A 148 -4.61 13.81 -17.64
C GLU A 148 -4.33 15.15 -16.97
N GLU A 149 -5.10 15.51 -15.94
CA GLU A 149 -4.97 16.78 -15.23
C GLU A 149 -3.83 16.74 -14.21
N LEU A 150 -3.16 17.89 -14.07
CA LEU A 150 -2.21 18.13 -12.98
C LEU A 150 -3.01 18.59 -11.75
N LEU A 151 -2.99 17.76 -10.72
CA LEU A 151 -3.67 18.04 -9.45
C LEU A 151 -2.69 18.69 -8.48
N ASP A 152 -3.20 19.62 -7.66
CA ASP A 152 -2.44 20.24 -6.58
C ASP A 152 -2.38 19.29 -5.38
N GLU A 153 -1.16 18.97 -4.93
CA GLU A 153 -0.93 18.05 -3.80
C GLU A 153 -1.41 18.61 -2.46
N THR A 154 -1.63 19.91 -2.37
CA THR A 154 -2.06 20.57 -1.13
C THR A 154 -3.57 20.59 -0.94
N GLN A 155 -4.33 20.27 -1.98
CA GLN A 155 -5.79 20.36 -1.97
C GLN A 155 -6.45 19.00 -1.69
N PRO A 156 -7.58 18.99 -0.96
CA PRO A 156 -8.36 17.77 -0.77
C PRO A 156 -9.04 17.38 -2.06
N LEU A 157 -8.98 16.10 -2.39
CA LEU A 157 -9.67 15.50 -3.52
C LEU A 157 -10.86 14.70 -3.00
N LEU A 158 -12.01 14.76 -3.70
CA LEU A 158 -13.19 13.97 -3.36
C LEU A 158 -13.47 12.95 -4.46
N LEU A 159 -13.24 11.67 -4.15
CA LEU A 159 -13.46 10.56 -5.08
C LEU A 159 -14.83 9.91 -4.86
N SER A 160 -15.51 9.61 -5.96
CA SER A 160 -16.74 8.81 -5.95
C SER A 160 -16.64 7.67 -6.94
N LEU A 161 -17.08 6.48 -6.52
CA LEU A 161 -17.14 5.24 -7.31
C LEU A 161 -18.58 4.72 -7.31
N GLU A 162 -19.00 4.08 -8.40
CA GLU A 162 -20.29 3.41 -8.47
C GLU A 162 -20.21 2.00 -7.91
N GLU A 163 -19.10 1.28 -8.20
CA GLU A 163 -18.84 -0.08 -7.70
C GLU A 163 -17.36 -0.25 -7.32
N PRO A 164 -17.02 -0.46 -6.02
CA PRO A 164 -17.94 -0.39 -4.87
C PRO A 164 -18.52 1.01 -4.70
N ARG A 165 -19.74 1.12 -4.20
CA ARG A 165 -20.39 2.42 -4.03
C ARG A 165 -19.68 3.25 -2.96
N LEU A 166 -18.85 4.19 -3.41
CA LEU A 166 -18.14 5.16 -2.56
C LEU A 166 -18.61 6.57 -2.90
N GLN A 167 -18.90 7.37 -1.88
CA GLN A 167 -19.39 8.74 -2.08
C GLN A 167 -18.46 9.74 -1.41
N LYS A 168 -17.86 10.64 -2.23
CA LYS A 168 -17.03 11.76 -1.77
C LYS A 168 -15.96 11.36 -0.75
N VAL A 169 -15.28 10.25 -1.03
CA VAL A 169 -14.12 9.83 -0.21
C VAL A 169 -13.03 10.88 -0.34
N GLN A 170 -12.63 11.48 0.78
CA GLN A 170 -11.59 12.48 0.79
C GLN A 170 -10.22 11.82 0.69
N LEU A 171 -9.44 12.27 -0.29
CA LEU A 171 -8.10 11.78 -0.56
C LEU A 171 -7.04 12.87 -0.38
N THR A 172 -5.85 12.46 0.06
CA THR A 172 -4.64 13.28 0.08
C THR A 172 -3.59 12.64 -0.83
N ILE A 173 -2.99 13.41 -1.72
CA ILE A 173 -1.93 12.92 -2.61
C ILE A 173 -0.66 12.67 -1.80
N ASN A 174 -0.11 11.45 -1.91
CA ASN A 174 1.16 11.10 -1.30
C ASN A 174 2.30 11.10 -2.32
N HIS A 175 1.96 10.78 -3.58
CA HIS A 175 2.95 10.66 -4.64
C HIS A 175 2.30 10.77 -6.01
N MET A 176 2.98 11.47 -6.93
CA MET A 176 2.61 11.58 -8.34
C MET A 176 3.72 10.99 -9.21
N ILE A 177 3.33 10.33 -10.30
CA ILE A 177 4.22 9.77 -11.32
C ILE A 177 3.76 10.27 -12.68
N ASP A 178 4.65 10.84 -13.47
CA ASP A 178 4.39 11.14 -14.88
C ASP A 178 4.51 9.83 -15.69
N LEU A 179 3.42 9.45 -16.34
CA LEU A 179 3.34 8.24 -17.17
C LEU A 179 3.58 8.53 -18.67
N GLY A 180 3.86 9.78 -19.03
CA GLY A 180 3.98 10.25 -20.40
C GLY A 180 2.62 10.48 -21.09
N GLN A 181 2.63 11.06 -22.28
CA GLN A 181 1.42 11.37 -23.08
C GLN A 181 0.35 12.17 -22.30
N SER A 182 0.79 13.13 -21.47
CA SER A 182 -0.05 13.92 -20.56
C SER A 182 -0.78 13.12 -19.50
N LYS A 183 -0.50 11.83 -19.32
CA LYS A 183 -1.13 10.97 -18.33
C LYS A 183 -0.32 10.95 -17.03
N ARG A 184 -0.98 11.10 -15.89
CA ARG A 184 -0.37 11.11 -14.55
C ARG A 184 -1.00 10.06 -13.67
N GLY A 185 -0.16 9.38 -12.90
CA GLY A 185 -0.56 8.41 -11.87
C GLY A 185 -0.45 9.05 -10.49
N TYR A 186 -1.47 8.89 -9.67
CA TYR A 186 -1.54 9.41 -8.32
C TYR A 186 -1.70 8.27 -7.33
N LYS A 187 -0.86 8.27 -6.28
CA LYS A 187 -1.02 7.42 -5.10
C LYS A 187 -1.53 8.31 -3.97
N CYS A 188 -2.73 8.02 -3.47
CA CYS A 188 -3.40 8.83 -2.46
C CYS A 188 -3.71 8.02 -1.21
N SER A 189 -3.65 8.66 -0.04
CA SER A 189 -4.22 8.15 1.21
C SER A 189 -5.67 8.55 1.35
N ILE A 190 -6.50 7.68 1.91
CA ILE A 190 -7.87 8.01 2.33
C ILE A 190 -7.78 8.83 3.61
N ALA A 191 -8.06 10.13 3.52
CA ALA A 191 -8.06 11.06 4.65
C ALA A 191 -9.37 10.97 5.45
N SER A 192 -10.50 10.84 4.74
CA SER A 192 -11.82 10.68 5.36
C SER A 192 -12.74 9.86 4.47
N ILE A 193 -13.56 9.02 5.08
CA ILE A 193 -14.55 8.17 4.42
C ILE A 193 -15.73 7.98 5.38
N ASP A 194 -16.95 8.11 4.87
CA ASP A 194 -18.16 7.86 5.65
C ASP A 194 -18.34 6.36 5.97
N ALA A 195 -19.17 6.05 6.96
CA ALA A 195 -19.34 4.67 7.45
C ALA A 195 -19.91 3.72 6.37
N ALA A 196 -20.82 4.20 5.52
CA ALA A 196 -21.43 3.38 4.47
C ALA A 196 -20.42 3.07 3.36
N SER A 197 -19.67 4.09 2.87
CA SER A 197 -18.61 3.92 1.90
C SER A 197 -17.49 3.03 2.44
N ARG A 198 -17.14 3.15 3.73
CA ARG A 198 -16.16 2.28 4.38
C ARG A 198 -16.60 0.82 4.36
N SER A 199 -17.85 0.53 4.78
CA SER A 199 -18.40 -0.83 4.78
C SER A 199 -18.43 -1.44 3.37
N ASN A 200 -18.79 -0.64 2.36
CA ASN A 200 -18.78 -1.08 0.96
C ASN A 200 -17.35 -1.42 0.49
N LEU A 201 -16.38 -0.57 0.83
CA LEU A 201 -14.97 -0.80 0.49
C LEU A 201 -14.40 -2.04 1.19
N GLU A 202 -14.71 -2.26 2.48
CA GLU A 202 -14.32 -3.44 3.24
C GLU A 202 -14.87 -4.73 2.63
N SER A 203 -16.15 -4.73 2.26
CA SER A 203 -16.81 -5.85 1.59
C SER A 203 -16.17 -6.15 0.22
N TYR A 204 -15.87 -5.12 -0.55
CA TYR A 204 -15.24 -5.24 -1.86
C TYR A 204 -13.81 -5.78 -1.75
N ILE A 205 -13.01 -5.27 -0.83
CA ILE A 205 -11.64 -5.77 -0.59
C ILE A 205 -11.66 -7.21 -0.08
N SER A 206 -12.62 -7.59 0.76
CA SER A 206 -12.82 -8.98 1.18
C SER A 206 -13.09 -9.90 -0.02
N TYR A 207 -13.95 -9.47 -0.93
CA TYR A 207 -14.22 -10.19 -2.19
C TYR A 207 -12.94 -10.34 -3.04
N LEU A 208 -12.19 -9.25 -3.27
CA LEU A 208 -10.93 -9.29 -4.04
C LEU A 208 -9.87 -10.21 -3.39
N SER A 209 -9.80 -10.22 -2.07
CA SER A 209 -8.85 -11.07 -1.33
C SER A 209 -9.15 -12.56 -1.49
N THR A 210 -10.43 -12.94 -1.59
CA THR A 210 -10.82 -14.35 -1.85
C THR A 210 -10.52 -14.78 -3.26
N GLN A 211 -10.70 -13.92 -4.26
CA GLN A 211 -10.36 -14.20 -5.65
C GLN A 211 -8.86 -14.46 -5.83
N ASN A 212 -8.00 -13.62 -5.21
CA ASN A 212 -6.55 -13.80 -5.31
C ASN A 212 -6.02 -15.01 -4.54
N SER A 213 -6.74 -15.53 -3.55
CA SER A 213 -6.36 -16.75 -2.83
C SER A 213 -6.63 -18.03 -3.63
N SER A 214 -7.46 -17.97 -4.67
CA SER A 214 -7.83 -19.12 -5.52
C SER A 214 -6.82 -19.40 -6.64
N PHE A 215 -5.78 -18.57 -6.79
CA PHE A 215 -4.74 -18.69 -7.83
C PHE A 215 -3.33 -19.02 -7.27
N ARG A 216 -3.21 -19.50 -6.03
CA ARG A 216 -1.94 -19.98 -5.46
C ARG A 216 -1.95 -21.46 -5.21
#